data_7618401eb406de3c38cc8faf034e9686
#
_entry.id   7618401eb406de3c38cc8faf034e9686
#
_cell.length_a   1.000
_cell.length_b   1.000
_cell.length_c   1.000
_cell.angle_alpha   90.00
_cell.angle_beta   90.00
_cell.angle_gamma   90.00
#
_symmetry.space_group_name_H-M   'P 1'
#
loop_
_entity.id
_entity.type
_entity.pdbx_description
1 polymer ?
#
loop_
_entity_poly.entity_id
_entity_poly.type
_entity_poly.pdbx_seq_one_letter_code
_entity_poly.pdbx_strand_id
1 'polypeptide(L)'
;AERLGSAKTFQLILAMTGATFLGAYLSMAGIAGGAGRAYGVLFAAREVAYTLLVMHFGTFLQDYFTRLEMNRVLMVVYSGGRVGGIAGGALLETLATRFDLSSALLACLVLVAASMLVVSMTARFQRPVESEADERSDEGLVRDASIEELERRALTSLRGFVVFAWRSPLVRWTSISSLVFMIARWVLNYQYNTFFETHFGSDVELAAFMGRYTTIALTISLFLQLFVMSRLIRAIGLKSSNLVYGVLVSISLGANALHVGLAQAVASRALETELRFGLRNPVNQLFLNKLSKALRVRVRAFSLGVLIPVGTLLSSGALALLAGFGGTLIGVFGVLVGAV
;
A
#
# COMPACT_ATOMS: atom_id res chain seq x y z
N ALA A 1 21.00 -5.14 -0.16
CA ALA A 1 20.11 -6.27 -0.50
C ALA A 1 20.87 -7.33 -1.32
N GLU A 2 21.62 -6.96 -2.36
CA GLU A 2 22.37 -7.91 -3.20
C GLU A 2 23.38 -8.78 -2.43
N ARG A 3 23.98 -8.26 -1.35
CA ARG A 3 24.96 -9.01 -0.53
C ARG A 3 24.34 -10.00 0.47
N LEU A 4 23.07 -9.81 0.86
CA LEU A 4 22.42 -10.61 1.91
C LEU A 4 21.46 -11.69 1.38
N GLY A 5 21.07 -11.63 0.11
CA GLY A 5 20.00 -12.44 -0.47
C GLY A 5 18.60 -12.00 0.01
N SER A 6 17.57 -12.26 -0.81
CA SER A 6 16.22 -11.74 -0.57
C SER A 6 15.58 -12.31 0.70
N ALA A 7 15.78 -13.58 0.99
CA ALA A 7 15.23 -14.23 2.19
C ALA A 7 15.78 -13.64 3.50
N LYS A 8 17.10 -13.40 3.57
CA LYS A 8 17.72 -12.79 4.76
C LYS A 8 17.29 -11.33 4.93
N THR A 9 17.18 -10.58 3.82
CA THR A 9 16.68 -9.21 3.85
C THR A 9 15.23 -9.19 4.34
N PHE A 10 14.39 -10.12 3.87
CA PHE A 10 13.01 -10.22 4.31
C PHE A 10 12.90 -10.57 5.81
N GLN A 11 13.73 -11.49 6.30
CA GLN A 11 13.81 -11.81 7.73
C GLN A 11 14.23 -10.59 8.58
N LEU A 12 15.20 -9.79 8.11
CA LEU A 12 15.61 -8.57 8.80
C LEU A 12 14.45 -7.57 8.90
N ILE A 13 13.68 -7.39 7.83
CA ILE A 13 12.51 -6.50 7.84
C ILE A 13 11.44 -7.03 8.82
N LEU A 14 11.18 -8.34 8.84
CA LEU A 14 10.27 -8.96 9.81
C LEU A 14 10.75 -8.76 11.25
N ALA A 15 12.05 -8.92 11.52
CA ALA A 15 12.63 -8.68 12.84
C ALA A 15 12.47 -7.22 13.27
N MET A 16 12.70 -6.25 12.37
CA MET A 16 12.45 -4.82 12.64
C MET A 16 10.97 -4.56 12.94
N THR A 17 10.06 -5.20 12.19
CA THR A 17 8.62 -5.13 12.44
C THR A 17 8.26 -5.68 13.82
N GLY A 18 8.81 -6.84 14.19
CA GLY A 18 8.64 -7.43 15.51
C GLY A 18 9.16 -6.52 16.63
N ALA A 19 10.34 -5.92 16.45
CA ALA A 19 10.89 -4.95 17.41
C ALA A 19 9.96 -3.73 17.58
N THR A 20 9.32 -3.25 16.52
CA THR A 20 8.34 -2.17 16.58
C THR A 20 7.12 -2.55 17.45
N PHE A 21 6.54 -3.73 17.23
CA PHE A 21 5.42 -4.21 18.03
C PHE A 21 5.80 -4.47 19.48
N LEU A 22 7.00 -5.01 19.74
CA LEU A 22 7.52 -5.20 21.09
C LEU A 22 7.70 -3.86 21.80
N GLY A 23 8.29 -2.87 21.13
CA GLY A 23 8.43 -1.51 21.66
C GLY A 23 7.08 -0.86 22.00
N ALA A 24 6.07 -1.04 21.13
CA ALA A 24 4.70 -0.58 21.38
C ALA A 24 4.12 -1.26 22.63
N TYR A 25 4.25 -2.58 22.73
CA TYR A 25 3.78 -3.35 23.89
C TYR A 25 4.44 -2.89 25.22
N LEU A 26 5.76 -2.74 25.22
CA LEU A 26 6.50 -2.29 26.40
C LEU A 26 6.13 -0.85 26.81
N SER A 27 5.83 0.01 25.84
CA SER A 27 5.37 1.38 26.09
C SER A 27 3.97 1.41 26.69
N MET A 28 3.06 0.55 26.23
CA MET A 28 1.72 0.41 26.81
C MET A 28 1.74 -0.22 28.19
N ALA A 29 2.66 -1.16 28.46
CA ALA A 29 2.87 -1.76 29.77
C ALA A 29 3.54 -0.82 30.80
N GLY A 30 3.83 0.43 30.43
CA GLY A 30 4.46 1.42 31.32
C GLY A 30 5.94 1.18 31.62
N ILE A 31 6.56 0.17 30.98
CA ILE A 31 7.96 -0.22 31.21
C ILE A 31 8.92 0.76 30.53
N ALA A 32 8.53 1.31 29.38
CA ALA A 32 9.28 2.34 28.66
C ALA A 32 8.65 3.72 28.94
N GLY A 33 9.26 4.51 29.81
CA GLY A 33 8.74 5.81 30.22
C GLY A 33 8.58 6.78 29.02
N GLY A 34 7.51 7.60 29.02
CA GLY A 34 7.29 8.67 28.05
C GLY A 34 6.31 8.33 26.92
N ALA A 35 5.13 7.84 27.26
CA ALA A 35 4.12 7.31 26.33
C ALA A 35 3.85 8.20 25.08
N GLY A 36 3.66 9.50 25.23
CA GLY A 36 3.20 10.35 24.11
C GLY A 36 4.21 10.49 22.95
N ARG A 37 5.52 10.61 23.23
CA ARG A 37 6.56 10.70 22.19
C ARG A 37 6.86 9.33 21.54
N ALA A 38 6.76 8.27 22.32
CA ALA A 38 6.99 6.91 21.85
C ALA A 38 5.96 6.49 20.78
N TYR A 39 4.69 6.87 20.91
CA TYR A 39 3.66 6.53 19.94
C TYR A 39 3.92 7.09 18.55
N GLY A 40 4.37 8.34 18.43
CA GLY A 40 4.70 8.93 17.14
C GLY A 40 5.85 8.20 16.43
N VAL A 41 6.90 7.84 17.19
CA VAL A 41 8.04 7.08 16.65
C VAL A 41 7.61 5.67 16.25
N LEU A 42 6.83 4.99 17.08
CA LEU A 42 6.31 3.65 16.80
C LEU A 42 5.37 3.63 15.59
N PHE A 43 4.52 4.65 15.44
CA PHE A 43 3.68 4.81 14.27
C PHE A 43 4.51 4.98 12.99
N ALA A 44 5.50 5.87 13.00
CA ALA A 44 6.40 6.07 11.87
C ALA A 44 7.19 4.78 11.54
N ALA A 45 7.73 4.11 12.54
CA ALA A 45 8.45 2.84 12.38
C ALA A 45 7.54 1.74 11.79
N ARG A 46 6.28 1.65 12.22
CA ARG A 46 5.27 0.74 11.65
C ARG A 46 5.03 1.03 10.17
N GLU A 47 4.84 2.29 9.78
CA GLU A 47 4.58 2.65 8.37
C GLU A 47 5.79 2.32 7.48
N VAL A 48 7.00 2.57 7.96
CA VAL A 48 8.24 2.19 7.27
C VAL A 48 8.34 0.67 7.14
N ALA A 49 8.13 -0.07 8.24
CA ALA A 49 8.18 -1.53 8.25
C ALA A 49 7.15 -2.14 7.29
N TYR A 50 5.90 -1.65 7.31
CA TYR A 50 4.84 -2.09 6.40
C TYR A 50 5.20 -1.85 4.93
N THR A 51 5.71 -0.65 4.62
CA THR A 51 6.13 -0.31 3.25
C THR A 51 7.25 -1.24 2.77
N LEU A 52 8.26 -1.48 3.61
CA LEU A 52 9.37 -2.39 3.32
C LEU A 52 8.88 -3.85 3.15
N LEU A 53 7.97 -4.32 4.00
CA LEU A 53 7.38 -5.66 3.88
C LEU A 53 6.66 -5.86 2.55
N VAL A 54 5.78 -4.93 2.19
CA VAL A 54 5.02 -5.01 0.93
C VAL A 54 5.94 -4.96 -0.29
N MET A 55 6.95 -4.08 -0.25
CA MET A 55 7.90 -3.91 -1.34
C MET A 55 8.77 -5.16 -1.51
N HIS A 56 9.29 -5.69 -0.41
CA HIS A 56 10.23 -6.80 -0.45
C HIS A 56 9.55 -8.15 -0.66
N PHE A 57 8.29 -8.30 -0.21
CA PHE A 57 7.49 -9.50 -0.44
C PHE A 57 7.37 -9.84 -1.94
N GLY A 58 7.11 -8.83 -2.78
CA GLY A 58 7.08 -9.03 -4.23
C GLY A 58 8.42 -9.48 -4.82
N THR A 59 9.55 -8.96 -4.30
CA THR A 59 10.89 -9.37 -4.71
C THR A 59 11.20 -10.79 -4.25
N PHE A 60 10.86 -11.11 -3.00
CA PHE A 60 11.01 -12.45 -2.44
C PHE A 60 10.28 -13.51 -3.25
N LEU A 61 9.03 -13.25 -3.66
CA LEU A 61 8.27 -14.17 -4.50
C LEU A 61 8.93 -14.38 -5.87
N GLN A 62 9.49 -13.32 -6.47
CA GLN A 62 10.13 -13.41 -7.79
C GLN A 62 11.36 -14.30 -7.81
N ASP A 63 12.00 -14.55 -6.67
CA ASP A 63 13.14 -15.45 -6.58
C ASP A 63 12.75 -16.93 -6.64
N TYR A 64 11.48 -17.25 -6.33
CA TYR A 64 11.02 -18.65 -6.25
C TYR A 64 10.06 -19.07 -7.37
N PHE A 65 9.62 -18.13 -8.20
CA PHE A 65 8.68 -18.42 -9.29
C PHE A 65 9.18 -17.85 -10.60
N THR A 66 9.06 -18.64 -11.68
CA THR A 66 9.29 -18.15 -13.04
C THR A 66 8.26 -17.10 -13.42
N ARG A 67 8.52 -16.30 -14.45
CA ARG A 67 7.61 -15.25 -14.93
C ARG A 67 6.22 -15.77 -15.31
N LEU A 68 6.16 -16.97 -15.90
CA LEU A 68 4.90 -17.64 -16.29
C LEU A 68 4.13 -18.15 -15.07
N GLU A 69 4.82 -18.76 -14.12
CA GLU A 69 4.25 -19.22 -12.86
C GLU A 69 3.78 -18.06 -12.01
N MET A 70 4.57 -16.97 -11.93
CA MET A 70 4.22 -15.75 -11.22
C MET A 70 2.88 -15.18 -11.68
N ASN A 71 2.60 -15.15 -12.97
CA ASN A 71 1.32 -14.68 -13.49
C ASN A 71 0.12 -15.51 -13.02
N ARG A 72 0.32 -16.81 -12.75
CA ARG A 72 -0.72 -17.72 -12.27
C ARG A 72 -0.84 -17.70 -10.74
N VAL A 73 0.29 -17.72 -10.06
CA VAL A 73 0.37 -17.86 -8.60
C VAL A 73 0.12 -16.52 -7.90
N LEU A 74 0.45 -15.38 -8.53
CA LEU A 74 0.36 -14.07 -7.93
C LEU A 74 -1.04 -13.77 -7.38
N MET A 75 -2.09 -14.12 -8.12
CA MET A 75 -3.47 -13.90 -7.68
C MET A 75 -3.81 -14.71 -6.42
N VAL A 76 -3.35 -15.97 -6.35
CA VAL A 76 -3.57 -16.86 -5.21
C VAL A 76 -2.79 -16.34 -3.99
N VAL A 77 -1.55 -15.94 -4.17
CA VAL A 77 -0.71 -15.39 -3.09
C VAL A 77 -1.30 -14.09 -2.53
N TYR A 78 -1.74 -13.18 -3.38
CA TYR A 78 -2.39 -11.95 -2.92
C TYR A 78 -3.77 -12.20 -2.28
N SER A 79 -4.51 -13.23 -2.71
CA SER A 79 -5.75 -13.63 -2.03
C SER A 79 -5.48 -14.17 -0.62
N GLY A 80 -4.35 -14.87 -0.43
CA GLY A 80 -3.87 -15.29 0.91
C GLY A 80 -3.70 -14.09 1.86
N GLY A 81 -3.16 -12.97 1.37
CA GLY A 81 -3.06 -11.74 2.16
C GLY A 81 -4.43 -11.20 2.60
N ARG A 82 -5.46 -11.33 1.75
CA ARG A 82 -6.83 -10.94 2.13
C ARG A 82 -7.45 -11.91 3.15
N VAL A 83 -7.27 -13.20 2.98
CA VAL A 83 -7.71 -14.20 3.96
C VAL A 83 -7.04 -13.95 5.31
N GLY A 84 -5.72 -13.68 5.31
CA GLY A 84 -4.99 -13.26 6.51
C GLY A 84 -5.55 -11.98 7.15
N GLY A 85 -5.94 -10.99 6.33
CA GLY A 85 -6.57 -9.78 6.80
C GLY A 85 -7.96 -10.00 7.41
N ILE A 86 -8.78 -10.87 6.82
CA ILE A 86 -10.09 -11.29 7.37
C ILE A 86 -9.89 -11.95 8.74
N ALA A 87 -8.98 -12.92 8.83
CA ALA A 87 -8.65 -13.58 10.09
C ALA A 87 -8.09 -12.61 11.13
N GLY A 88 -7.22 -11.69 10.70
CA GLY A 88 -6.66 -10.63 11.55
C GLY A 88 -7.71 -9.66 12.07
N GLY A 89 -8.69 -9.27 11.24
CA GLY A 89 -9.81 -8.44 11.66
C GLY A 89 -10.70 -9.13 12.71
N ALA A 90 -11.06 -10.37 12.47
CA ALA A 90 -11.84 -11.17 13.42
C ALA A 90 -11.08 -11.41 14.75
N LEU A 91 -9.76 -11.64 14.65
CA LEU A 91 -8.89 -11.76 15.80
C LEU A 91 -8.84 -10.45 16.60
N LEU A 92 -8.68 -9.30 15.94
CA LEU A 92 -8.65 -7.99 16.59
C LEU A 92 -9.96 -7.71 17.31
N GLU A 93 -11.11 -7.95 16.68
CA GLU A 93 -12.43 -7.79 17.33
C GLU A 93 -12.55 -8.67 18.58
N THR A 94 -12.12 -9.93 18.47
CA THR A 94 -12.17 -10.88 19.59
C THR A 94 -11.25 -10.47 20.73
N LEU A 95 -10.03 -10.05 20.42
CA LEU A 95 -9.06 -9.62 21.43
C LEU A 95 -9.50 -8.32 22.12
N ALA A 96 -10.00 -7.34 21.34
CA ALA A 96 -10.47 -6.08 21.89
C ALA A 96 -11.71 -6.24 22.81
N THR A 97 -12.58 -7.20 22.52
CA THR A 97 -13.82 -7.41 23.30
C THR A 97 -13.66 -8.34 24.49
N ARG A 98 -12.71 -9.29 24.46
CA ARG A 98 -12.58 -10.33 25.49
C ARG A 98 -11.30 -10.20 26.34
N PHE A 99 -10.31 -9.46 25.83
CA PHE A 99 -9.00 -9.28 26.44
C PHE A 99 -8.61 -7.81 26.39
N ASP A 100 -7.46 -7.47 26.92
CA ASP A 100 -6.91 -6.13 26.83
C ASP A 100 -6.35 -5.83 25.42
N LEU A 101 -6.39 -4.56 25.02
CA LEU A 101 -5.85 -4.12 23.73
C LEU A 101 -4.35 -4.47 23.56
N SER A 102 -3.60 -4.56 24.64
CA SER A 102 -2.20 -5.04 24.67
C SER A 102 -2.05 -6.47 24.13
N SER A 103 -3.06 -7.33 24.30
CA SER A 103 -3.06 -8.69 23.76
C SER A 103 -3.02 -8.73 22.23
N ALA A 104 -3.54 -7.72 21.55
CA ALA A 104 -3.47 -7.60 20.10
C ALA A 104 -2.01 -7.41 19.64
N LEU A 105 -1.18 -6.67 20.40
CA LEU A 105 0.25 -6.51 20.08
C LEU A 105 1.03 -7.82 20.27
N LEU A 106 0.70 -8.60 21.32
CA LEU A 106 1.27 -9.94 21.49
C LEU A 106 0.89 -10.88 20.36
N ALA A 107 -0.37 -10.86 19.91
CA ALA A 107 -0.80 -11.61 18.73
C ALA A 107 -0.01 -11.22 17.48
N CYS A 108 0.23 -9.93 17.26
CA CYS A 108 1.08 -9.45 16.16
C CYS A 108 2.50 -9.99 16.26
N LEU A 109 3.11 -10.04 17.45
CA LEU A 109 4.45 -10.61 17.65
C LEU A 109 4.48 -12.11 17.29
N VAL A 110 3.48 -12.88 17.72
CA VAL A 110 3.36 -14.30 17.37
C VAL A 110 3.23 -14.49 15.86
N LEU A 111 2.42 -13.66 15.18
CA LEU A 111 2.25 -13.72 13.74
C LEU A 111 3.54 -13.34 12.98
N VAL A 112 4.30 -12.35 13.47
CA VAL A 112 5.63 -12.01 12.91
C VAL A 112 6.60 -13.18 13.09
N ALA A 113 6.65 -13.81 14.26
CA ALA A 113 7.50 -14.96 14.51
C ALA A 113 7.12 -16.16 13.59
N ALA A 114 5.83 -16.42 13.44
CA ALA A 114 5.33 -17.43 12.51
C ALA A 114 5.72 -17.12 11.06
N SER A 115 5.62 -15.85 10.64
CA SER A 115 6.05 -15.41 9.31
C SER A 115 7.55 -15.59 9.09
N MET A 116 8.38 -15.30 10.10
CA MET A 116 9.83 -15.56 10.03
C MET A 116 10.13 -17.06 9.88
N LEU A 117 9.39 -17.90 10.58
CA LEU A 117 9.52 -19.36 10.46
C LEU A 117 9.18 -19.83 9.04
N VAL A 118 8.06 -19.37 8.49
CA VAL A 118 7.62 -19.72 7.12
C VAL A 118 8.66 -19.28 6.08
N VAL A 119 9.18 -18.04 6.17
CA VAL A 119 10.24 -17.55 5.28
C VAL A 119 11.50 -18.40 5.40
N SER A 120 11.88 -18.78 6.63
CA SER A 120 13.04 -19.65 6.87
C SER A 120 12.86 -21.04 6.26
N MET A 121 11.67 -21.61 6.41
CA MET A 121 11.34 -22.90 5.81
C MET A 121 11.35 -22.83 4.28
N THR A 122 10.74 -21.81 3.69
CA THR A 122 10.74 -21.60 2.24
C THR A 122 12.18 -21.50 1.70
N ALA A 123 13.01 -20.68 2.32
CA ALA A 123 14.41 -20.51 1.92
C ALA A 123 15.25 -21.80 2.09
N ARG A 124 14.86 -22.69 3.02
CA ARG A 124 15.56 -23.95 3.26
C ARG A 124 15.14 -25.06 2.30
N PHE A 125 13.86 -25.13 1.96
CA PHE A 125 13.31 -26.25 1.17
C PHE A 125 13.17 -25.93 -0.31
N GLN A 126 13.14 -24.67 -0.70
CA GLN A 126 13.05 -24.25 -2.10
C GLN A 126 14.34 -23.58 -2.55
N ARG A 127 14.82 -23.95 -3.74
CA ARG A 127 15.96 -23.28 -4.39
C ARG A 127 15.44 -22.11 -5.21
N PRO A 128 16.12 -20.95 -5.19
CA PRO A 128 15.80 -19.84 -6.08
C PRO A 128 15.86 -20.30 -7.53
N VAL A 129 14.96 -19.82 -8.36
CA VAL A 129 14.94 -20.11 -9.80
C VAL A 129 16.03 -19.26 -10.45
N GLU A 130 17.03 -19.89 -11.08
CA GLU A 130 18.05 -19.18 -11.87
C GLU A 130 17.42 -18.53 -13.10
N SER A 131 17.59 -17.21 -13.21
CA SER A 131 16.88 -16.33 -14.16
C SER A 131 17.53 -16.29 -15.55
N GLU A 132 17.96 -17.42 -16.14
CA GLU A 132 18.55 -17.42 -17.49
C GLU A 132 17.54 -17.31 -18.64
N ALA A 133 16.24 -17.58 -18.39
CA ALA A 133 15.24 -17.64 -19.46
C ALA A 133 14.59 -16.27 -19.80
N ASP A 134 14.84 -15.22 -19.04
CA ASP A 134 14.06 -13.96 -19.10
C ASP A 134 14.71 -12.89 -20.01
N GLU A 135 15.97 -13.05 -20.41
CA GLU A 135 16.68 -12.08 -21.27
C GLU A 135 16.31 -12.20 -22.76
N ARG A 136 15.87 -13.37 -23.21
CA ARG A 136 15.57 -13.61 -24.65
C ARG A 136 14.22 -13.09 -25.15
N SER A 137 13.33 -12.65 -24.29
CA SER A 137 11.99 -12.23 -24.69
C SER A 137 11.83 -10.73 -25.04
N ASP A 138 12.83 -9.91 -24.79
CA ASP A 138 12.81 -8.46 -25.09
C ASP A 138 13.42 -8.09 -26.47
N GLU A 139 14.03 -9.03 -27.21
CA GLU A 139 14.77 -8.77 -28.47
C GLU A 139 13.89 -8.54 -29.72
N GLY A 140 12.58 -8.64 -29.64
CA GLY A 140 11.69 -8.66 -30.82
C GLY A 140 11.00 -7.35 -31.18
N LEU A 141 11.15 -6.26 -30.44
CA LEU A 141 10.47 -4.99 -30.72
C LEU A 141 11.42 -4.00 -31.41
N VAL A 142 11.17 -3.72 -32.70
CA VAL A 142 11.83 -2.62 -33.42
C VAL A 142 11.51 -1.31 -32.69
N ARG A 143 12.48 -0.78 -31.96
CA ARG A 143 12.38 0.48 -31.23
C ARG A 143 13.11 1.59 -31.94
N ASP A 144 12.55 2.80 -31.86
CA ASP A 144 13.17 4.03 -32.38
C ASP A 144 14.50 4.28 -31.65
N ALA A 145 15.61 4.46 -32.35
CA ALA A 145 16.95 4.62 -31.79
C ALA A 145 17.05 5.78 -30.76
N SER A 146 16.20 6.80 -30.93
CA SER A 146 16.11 7.92 -29.99
C SER A 146 15.49 7.53 -28.63
N ILE A 147 14.55 6.59 -28.65
CA ILE A 147 13.90 6.05 -27.43
C ILE A 147 14.86 5.14 -26.70
N GLU A 148 15.60 4.31 -27.45
CA GLU A 148 16.57 3.38 -26.89
C GLU A 148 17.72 4.08 -26.14
N GLU A 149 18.26 5.17 -26.71
CA GLU A 149 19.28 5.99 -26.04
C GLU A 149 18.73 6.68 -24.78
N LEU A 150 17.47 7.17 -24.81
CA LEU A 150 16.80 7.73 -23.64
C LEU A 150 16.60 6.68 -22.55
N GLU A 151 16.19 5.47 -22.92
CA GLU A 151 16.03 4.33 -22.02
C GLU A 151 17.37 3.93 -21.39
N ARG A 152 18.45 3.85 -22.20
CA ARG A 152 19.80 3.55 -21.74
C ARG A 152 20.30 4.58 -20.72
N ARG A 153 20.13 5.87 -21.00
CA ARG A 153 20.47 6.94 -20.05
C ARG A 153 19.62 6.89 -18.79
N ALA A 154 18.34 6.55 -18.93
CA ALA A 154 17.45 6.36 -17.79
C ALA A 154 17.89 5.21 -16.90
N LEU A 155 18.54 4.18 -17.43
CA LEU A 155 19.03 3.03 -16.66
C LEU A 155 20.39 3.29 -16.00
N THR A 156 21.20 4.20 -16.52
CA THR A 156 22.57 4.44 -16.03
C THR A 156 22.67 5.57 -15.00
N SER A 157 21.78 6.58 -15.03
CA SER A 157 21.87 7.72 -14.13
C SER A 157 20.51 8.19 -13.60
N LEU A 158 20.49 8.80 -12.41
CA LEU A 158 19.28 9.42 -11.84
C LEU A 158 18.81 10.61 -12.69
N ARG A 159 19.74 11.44 -13.18
CA ARG A 159 19.40 12.59 -14.03
C ARG A 159 18.78 12.12 -15.35
N GLY A 160 19.36 11.08 -15.96
CA GLY A 160 18.80 10.46 -17.18
C GLY A 160 17.40 9.92 -16.95
N PHE A 161 17.17 9.29 -15.79
CA PHE A 161 15.84 8.80 -15.42
C PHE A 161 14.81 9.93 -15.24
N VAL A 162 15.16 11.03 -14.59
CA VAL A 162 14.27 12.19 -14.43
C VAL A 162 13.90 12.79 -15.78
N VAL A 163 14.87 12.94 -16.69
CA VAL A 163 14.64 13.42 -18.06
C VAL A 163 13.72 12.46 -18.83
N PHE A 164 13.94 11.16 -18.72
CA PHE A 164 13.08 10.13 -19.31
C PHE A 164 11.66 10.21 -18.73
N ALA A 165 11.52 10.28 -17.40
CA ALA A 165 10.21 10.36 -16.73
C ALA A 165 9.42 11.56 -17.18
N TRP A 166 10.08 12.70 -17.44
CA TRP A 166 9.43 13.92 -17.93
C TRP A 166 9.06 13.86 -19.41
N ARG A 167 9.93 13.26 -20.24
CA ARG A 167 9.69 13.12 -21.70
C ARG A 167 8.72 12.02 -22.05
N SER A 168 8.67 10.94 -21.27
CA SER A 168 7.70 9.85 -21.47
C SER A 168 6.31 10.25 -20.98
N PRO A 169 5.31 10.44 -21.88
CA PRO A 169 3.95 10.83 -21.45
C PRO A 169 3.35 9.83 -20.46
N LEU A 170 3.60 8.54 -20.66
CA LEU A 170 3.12 7.49 -19.77
C LEU A 170 3.66 7.64 -18.36
N VAL A 171 4.99 7.77 -18.21
CA VAL A 171 5.62 7.87 -16.88
C VAL A 171 5.28 9.20 -16.22
N ARG A 172 5.29 10.30 -16.98
CA ARG A 172 4.93 11.63 -16.49
C ARG A 172 3.52 11.66 -15.89
N TRP A 173 2.53 11.27 -16.68
CA TRP A 173 1.13 11.31 -16.22
C TRP A 173 0.83 10.29 -15.11
N THR A 174 1.46 9.12 -15.15
CA THR A 174 1.35 8.13 -14.04
C THR A 174 1.96 8.67 -12.76
N SER A 175 3.09 9.39 -12.84
CA SER A 175 3.75 10.00 -11.68
C SER A 175 2.93 11.14 -11.08
N ILE A 176 2.41 12.05 -11.92
CA ILE A 176 1.53 13.16 -11.48
C ILE A 176 0.26 12.59 -10.84
N SER A 177 -0.41 11.66 -11.52
CA SER A 177 -1.61 11.00 -10.98
C SER A 177 -1.33 10.29 -9.65
N SER A 178 -0.16 9.66 -9.50
CA SER A 178 0.23 9.01 -8.25
C SER A 178 0.45 10.01 -7.12
N LEU A 179 1.05 11.17 -7.40
CA LEU A 179 1.27 12.23 -6.42
C LEU A 179 -0.05 12.85 -5.96
N VAL A 180 -0.91 13.27 -6.90
CA VAL A 180 -2.24 13.84 -6.60
C VAL A 180 -3.07 12.85 -5.79
N PHE A 181 -3.06 11.59 -6.22
CA PHE A 181 -3.76 10.54 -5.49
C PHE A 181 -3.23 10.33 -4.06
N MET A 182 -1.92 10.44 -3.87
CA MET A 182 -1.34 10.32 -2.53
C MET A 182 -1.85 11.44 -1.60
N ILE A 183 -1.94 12.67 -2.12
CA ILE A 183 -2.51 13.79 -1.38
C ILE A 183 -3.99 13.54 -1.06
N ALA A 184 -4.80 13.17 -2.07
CA ALA A 184 -6.22 12.85 -1.90
C ALA A 184 -6.45 11.75 -0.85
N ARG A 185 -5.63 10.71 -0.91
CA ARG A 185 -5.65 9.60 0.04
C ARG A 185 -5.43 10.05 1.49
N TRP A 186 -4.40 10.86 1.74
CA TRP A 186 -4.09 11.31 3.09
C TRP A 186 -5.15 12.27 3.65
N VAL A 187 -5.72 13.13 2.79
CA VAL A 187 -6.84 13.98 3.19
C VAL A 187 -8.06 13.13 3.56
N LEU A 188 -8.41 12.15 2.72
CA LEU A 188 -9.52 11.24 2.96
C LEU A 188 -9.31 10.42 4.25
N ASN A 189 -8.07 9.91 4.43
CA ASN A 189 -7.65 9.17 5.62
C ASN A 189 -7.81 10.02 6.90
N TYR A 190 -7.37 11.27 6.86
CA TYR A 190 -7.54 12.20 7.97
C TYR A 190 -9.02 12.41 8.30
N GLN A 191 -9.85 12.69 7.31
CA GLN A 191 -11.28 12.98 7.51
C GLN A 191 -12.02 11.83 8.19
N TYR A 192 -11.90 10.60 7.67
CA TYR A 192 -12.63 9.48 8.27
C TYR A 192 -12.05 9.02 9.61
N ASN A 193 -10.73 9.09 9.81
CA ASN A 193 -10.14 8.72 11.10
C ASN A 193 -10.51 9.71 12.20
N THR A 194 -10.46 11.03 11.94
CA THR A 194 -10.93 12.05 12.89
C THR A 194 -12.41 11.84 13.25
N PHE A 195 -13.24 11.46 12.27
CA PHE A 195 -14.63 11.11 12.55
C PHE A 195 -14.72 9.88 13.46
N PHE A 196 -13.98 8.81 13.19
CA PHE A 196 -14.02 7.61 14.03
C PHE A 196 -13.54 7.89 15.46
N GLU A 197 -12.46 8.65 15.64
CA GLU A 197 -11.94 9.04 16.95
C GLU A 197 -12.99 9.82 17.78
N THR A 198 -13.75 10.69 17.14
CA THR A 198 -14.78 11.49 17.82
C THR A 198 -16.12 10.74 18.00
N HIS A 199 -16.40 9.75 17.17
CA HIS A 199 -17.66 9.01 17.16
C HIS A 199 -17.72 7.91 18.22
N PHE A 200 -16.59 7.21 18.44
CA PHE A 200 -16.51 6.12 19.40
C PHE A 200 -16.04 6.61 20.77
N GLY A 201 -16.73 6.16 21.82
CA GLY A 201 -16.49 6.61 23.20
C GLY A 201 -15.23 6.03 23.86
N SER A 202 -14.64 4.98 23.27
CA SER A 202 -13.43 4.33 23.80
C SER A 202 -12.59 3.66 22.71
N ASP A 203 -11.29 3.51 23.00
CA ASP A 203 -10.36 2.82 22.11
C ASP A 203 -10.73 1.35 21.87
N VAL A 204 -11.34 0.71 22.88
CA VAL A 204 -11.83 -0.68 22.81
C VAL A 204 -13.00 -0.79 21.83
N GLU A 205 -13.96 0.13 21.91
CA GLU A 205 -15.10 0.17 21.00
C GLU A 205 -14.66 0.45 19.56
N LEU A 206 -13.75 1.41 19.37
CA LEU A 206 -13.15 1.70 18.08
C LEU A 206 -12.40 0.49 17.52
N ALA A 207 -11.57 -0.19 18.32
CA ALA A 207 -10.81 -1.37 17.90
C ALA A 207 -11.73 -2.53 17.51
N ALA A 208 -12.80 -2.79 18.27
CA ALA A 208 -13.80 -3.81 17.97
C ALA A 208 -14.54 -3.49 16.65
N PHE A 209 -14.95 -2.23 16.47
CA PHE A 209 -15.56 -1.78 15.22
C PHE A 209 -14.60 -1.95 14.03
N MET A 210 -13.32 -1.54 14.17
CA MET A 210 -12.32 -1.67 13.11
C MET A 210 -12.03 -3.14 12.77
N GLY A 211 -12.00 -4.02 13.74
CA GLY A 211 -11.86 -5.46 13.54
C GLY A 211 -13.02 -6.02 12.70
N ARG A 212 -14.26 -5.71 13.10
CA ARG A 212 -15.48 -6.13 12.38
C ARG A 212 -15.54 -5.52 10.97
N TYR A 213 -15.28 -4.23 10.85
CA TYR A 213 -15.22 -3.54 9.55
C TYR A 213 -14.21 -4.24 8.62
N THR A 214 -12.99 -4.48 9.10
CA THR A 214 -11.92 -5.08 8.30
C THR A 214 -12.31 -6.49 7.83
N THR A 215 -12.89 -7.30 8.70
CA THR A 215 -13.39 -8.64 8.35
C THR A 215 -14.42 -8.58 7.23
N ILE A 216 -15.43 -7.73 7.36
CA ILE A 216 -16.52 -7.60 6.37
C ILE A 216 -15.99 -6.98 5.07
N ALA A 217 -15.25 -5.88 5.16
CA ALA A 217 -14.74 -5.15 3.99
C ALA A 217 -13.78 -6.01 3.17
N LEU A 218 -12.87 -6.76 3.80
CA LEU A 218 -11.95 -7.65 3.09
C LEU A 218 -12.68 -8.86 2.50
N THR A 219 -13.71 -9.39 3.15
CA THR A 219 -14.54 -10.47 2.60
C THR A 219 -15.25 -10.01 1.32
N ILE A 220 -15.92 -8.86 1.36
CA ILE A 220 -16.56 -8.26 0.18
C ILE A 220 -15.51 -7.97 -0.90
N SER A 221 -14.39 -7.40 -0.52
CA SER A 221 -13.30 -7.04 -1.43
C SER A 221 -12.69 -8.27 -2.12
N LEU A 222 -12.51 -9.37 -1.40
CA LEU A 222 -12.06 -10.64 -1.97
C LEU A 222 -13.04 -11.15 -3.02
N PHE A 223 -14.34 -11.13 -2.71
CA PHE A 223 -15.37 -11.52 -3.66
C PHE A 223 -15.37 -10.62 -4.92
N LEU A 224 -15.36 -9.29 -4.72
CA LEU A 224 -15.28 -8.33 -5.83
C LEU A 224 -14.03 -8.54 -6.68
N GLN A 225 -12.88 -8.78 -6.07
CA GLN A 225 -11.63 -8.99 -6.78
C GLN A 225 -11.67 -10.27 -7.65
N LEU A 226 -12.20 -11.35 -7.12
CA LEU A 226 -12.24 -12.64 -7.83
C LEU A 226 -13.27 -12.65 -8.96
N PHE A 227 -14.45 -12.07 -8.76
CA PHE A 227 -15.58 -12.24 -9.66
C PHE A 227 -15.95 -10.98 -10.48
N VAL A 228 -15.70 -9.79 -9.94
CA VAL A 228 -16.18 -8.54 -10.55
C VAL A 228 -15.07 -7.77 -11.25
N MET A 229 -13.90 -7.57 -10.61
CA MET A 229 -12.89 -6.63 -11.10
C MET A 229 -12.32 -7.01 -12.46
N SER A 230 -12.04 -8.28 -12.72
CA SER A 230 -11.55 -8.73 -14.02
C SER A 230 -12.59 -8.56 -15.14
N ARG A 231 -13.88 -8.72 -14.82
CA ARG A 231 -14.98 -8.48 -15.76
C ARG A 231 -15.17 -6.99 -16.03
N LEU A 232 -15.12 -6.18 -14.97
CA LEU A 232 -15.24 -4.72 -15.05
C LEU A 232 -14.13 -4.13 -15.94
N ILE A 233 -12.87 -4.47 -15.69
CA ILE A 233 -11.72 -3.97 -16.49
C ILE A 233 -11.86 -4.38 -17.95
N ARG A 234 -12.36 -5.59 -18.25
CA ARG A 234 -12.62 -6.02 -19.64
C ARG A 234 -13.78 -5.28 -20.30
N ALA A 235 -14.83 -4.97 -19.54
CA ALA A 235 -16.03 -4.32 -20.07
C ALA A 235 -15.82 -2.83 -20.35
N ILE A 236 -15.21 -2.08 -19.43
CA ILE A 236 -15.06 -0.62 -19.56
C ILE A 236 -13.66 -0.19 -20.01
N GLY A 237 -12.71 -1.13 -20.07
CA GLY A 237 -11.33 -0.86 -20.45
C GLY A 237 -10.48 -0.22 -19.33
N LEU A 238 -9.17 -0.23 -19.58
CA LEU A 238 -8.18 0.17 -18.57
C LEU A 238 -8.23 1.66 -18.21
N LYS A 239 -8.44 2.52 -19.22
CA LYS A 239 -8.52 3.98 -19.02
C LYS A 239 -9.74 4.36 -18.18
N SER A 240 -10.92 3.84 -18.55
CA SER A 240 -12.16 4.11 -17.84
C SER A 240 -12.14 3.57 -16.41
N SER A 241 -11.53 2.40 -16.18
CA SER A 241 -11.37 1.84 -14.84
C SER A 241 -10.56 2.76 -13.92
N ASN A 242 -9.49 3.38 -14.44
CA ASN A 242 -8.71 4.36 -13.66
C ASN A 242 -9.51 5.63 -13.37
N LEU A 243 -10.29 6.12 -14.35
CA LEU A 243 -11.13 7.31 -14.19
C LEU A 243 -12.25 7.07 -13.17
N VAL A 244 -12.93 5.93 -13.21
CA VAL A 244 -13.99 5.56 -12.24
C VAL A 244 -13.46 5.66 -10.80
N TYR A 245 -12.26 5.14 -10.55
CA TYR A 245 -11.66 5.22 -9.23
C TYR A 245 -11.40 6.69 -8.80
N GLY A 246 -10.82 7.50 -9.68
CA GLY A 246 -10.57 8.93 -9.41
C GLY A 246 -11.87 9.70 -9.10
N VAL A 247 -12.91 9.50 -9.91
CA VAL A 247 -14.23 10.12 -9.72
C VAL A 247 -14.84 9.73 -8.37
N LEU A 248 -14.79 8.46 -7.99
CA LEU A 248 -15.33 8.00 -6.71
C LEU A 248 -14.58 8.61 -5.52
N VAL A 249 -13.26 8.73 -5.59
CA VAL A 249 -12.46 9.40 -4.55
C VAL A 249 -12.82 10.89 -4.47
N SER A 250 -12.97 11.57 -5.61
CA SER A 250 -13.36 12.99 -5.64
C SER A 250 -14.75 13.23 -5.06
N ILE A 251 -15.72 12.38 -5.41
CA ILE A 251 -17.08 12.42 -4.82
C ILE A 251 -17.00 12.21 -3.30
N SER A 252 -16.20 11.24 -2.85
CA SER A 252 -16.06 10.95 -1.41
C SER A 252 -15.43 12.12 -0.64
N LEU A 253 -14.40 12.76 -1.21
CA LEU A 253 -13.79 13.97 -0.64
C LEU A 253 -14.79 15.14 -0.55
N GLY A 254 -15.58 15.35 -1.62
CA GLY A 254 -16.62 16.37 -1.65
C GLY A 254 -17.75 16.10 -0.64
N ALA A 255 -18.22 14.87 -0.56
CA ALA A 255 -19.24 14.47 0.40
C ALA A 255 -18.77 14.63 1.85
N ASN A 256 -17.53 14.28 2.15
CA ASN A 256 -16.92 14.49 3.48
C ASN A 256 -16.75 15.96 3.83
N ALA A 257 -16.54 16.83 2.85
CA ALA A 257 -16.46 18.29 3.07
C ALA A 257 -17.82 18.89 3.49
N LEU A 258 -18.92 18.28 3.04
CA LEU A 258 -20.28 18.75 3.37
C LEU A 258 -20.74 18.18 4.71
N HIS A 259 -20.60 16.89 4.90
CA HIS A 259 -21.01 16.22 6.14
C HIS A 259 -20.33 14.85 6.24
N VAL A 260 -19.77 14.56 7.40
CA VAL A 260 -19.20 13.24 7.68
C VAL A 260 -20.12 12.50 8.66
N GLY A 261 -20.80 11.48 8.15
CA GLY A 261 -21.56 10.51 8.98
C GLY A 261 -20.87 9.16 8.98
N LEU A 262 -21.30 8.24 9.84
CA LEU A 262 -20.68 6.90 9.96
C LEU A 262 -20.66 6.15 8.63
N ALA A 263 -21.76 6.14 7.91
CA ALA A 263 -21.85 5.48 6.60
C ALA A 263 -20.87 6.09 5.59
N GLN A 264 -20.74 7.43 5.56
CA GLN A 264 -19.84 8.14 4.69
C GLN A 264 -18.38 7.88 5.06
N ALA A 265 -18.03 7.88 6.34
CA ALA A 265 -16.69 7.55 6.82
C ALA A 265 -16.28 6.11 6.45
N VAL A 266 -17.20 5.15 6.63
CA VAL A 266 -17.04 3.75 6.25
C VAL A 266 -16.84 3.62 4.72
N ALA A 267 -17.68 4.29 3.92
CA ALA A 267 -17.55 4.28 2.46
C ALA A 267 -16.22 4.90 2.01
N SER A 268 -15.82 6.02 2.59
CA SER A 268 -14.54 6.68 2.30
C SER A 268 -13.33 5.77 2.59
N ARG A 269 -13.36 5.08 3.73
CA ARG A 269 -12.35 4.10 4.09
C ARG A 269 -12.33 2.92 3.12
N ALA A 270 -13.49 2.40 2.73
CA ALA A 270 -13.59 1.30 1.77
C ALA A 270 -13.05 1.69 0.39
N LEU A 271 -13.32 2.92 -0.06
CA LEU A 271 -12.75 3.47 -1.30
C LEU A 271 -11.23 3.60 -1.22
N GLU A 272 -10.73 4.17 -0.11
CA GLU A 272 -9.28 4.40 0.07
C GLU A 272 -8.51 3.09 0.20
N THR A 273 -9.02 2.10 0.92
CA THR A 273 -8.34 0.83 1.17
C THR A 273 -8.71 -0.23 0.14
N GLU A 274 -9.97 -0.68 0.12
CA GLU A 274 -10.37 -1.89 -0.60
C GLU A 274 -10.42 -1.69 -2.11
N LEU A 275 -11.03 -0.60 -2.57
CA LEU A 275 -11.13 -0.33 -4.00
C LEU A 275 -9.75 0.03 -4.60
N ARG A 276 -8.88 0.67 -3.84
CA ARG A 276 -7.49 0.92 -4.25
C ARG A 276 -6.76 -0.39 -4.54
N PHE A 277 -6.81 -1.35 -3.61
CA PHE A 277 -6.15 -2.64 -3.80
C PHE A 277 -6.83 -3.50 -4.87
N GLY A 278 -8.16 -3.45 -4.96
CA GLY A 278 -8.93 -4.25 -5.91
C GLY A 278 -8.91 -3.73 -7.34
N LEU A 279 -8.88 -2.40 -7.54
CA LEU A 279 -8.99 -1.79 -8.85
C LEU A 279 -7.75 -0.98 -9.24
N ARG A 280 -7.37 0.04 -8.46
CA ARG A 280 -6.32 0.99 -8.85
C ARG A 280 -4.94 0.33 -8.97
N ASN A 281 -4.55 -0.48 -8.01
CA ASN A 281 -3.22 -1.09 -8.02
C ASN A 281 -3.02 -2.05 -9.21
N PRO A 282 -3.96 -2.97 -9.54
CA PRO A 282 -3.88 -3.77 -10.75
C PRO A 282 -3.85 -2.94 -12.04
N VAL A 283 -4.69 -1.91 -12.12
CA VAL A 283 -4.73 -1.00 -13.27
C VAL A 283 -3.38 -0.30 -13.48
N ASN A 284 -2.78 0.24 -12.42
CA ASN A 284 -1.44 0.86 -12.50
C ASN A 284 -0.36 -0.13 -12.93
N GLN A 285 -0.42 -1.38 -12.48
CA GLN A 285 0.53 -2.40 -12.91
C GLN A 285 0.39 -2.71 -14.40
N LEU A 286 -0.84 -2.79 -14.90
CA LEU A 286 -1.10 -3.00 -16.32
C LEU A 286 -0.60 -1.84 -17.20
N PHE A 287 -0.69 -0.60 -16.74
CA PHE A 287 -0.07 0.54 -17.43
C PHE A 287 1.44 0.42 -17.51
N LEU A 288 2.09 0.05 -16.40
CA LEU A 288 3.54 -0.11 -16.34
C LEU A 288 4.05 -1.31 -17.16
N ASN A 289 3.20 -2.29 -17.48
CA ASN A 289 3.57 -3.43 -18.31
C ASN A 289 3.91 -3.05 -19.76
N LYS A 290 3.57 -1.82 -20.17
CA LYS A 290 3.98 -1.27 -21.48
C LYS A 290 5.46 -0.83 -21.51
N LEU A 291 6.13 -0.75 -20.36
CA LEU A 291 7.55 -0.42 -20.25
C LEU A 291 8.40 -1.68 -20.27
N SER A 292 9.66 -1.57 -20.74
CA SER A 292 10.66 -2.63 -20.61
C SER A 292 10.84 -3.04 -19.14
N LYS A 293 11.27 -4.27 -18.88
CA LYS A 293 11.42 -4.83 -17.51
C LYS A 293 12.29 -3.93 -16.64
N ALA A 294 13.44 -3.51 -17.14
CA ALA A 294 14.40 -2.67 -16.41
C ALA A 294 13.81 -1.30 -16.06
N LEU A 295 13.13 -0.63 -17.00
CA LEU A 295 12.47 0.65 -16.76
C LEU A 295 11.28 0.52 -15.80
N ARG A 296 10.50 -0.55 -15.88
CA ARG A 296 9.39 -0.83 -14.99
C ARG A 296 9.85 -0.93 -13.53
N VAL A 297 10.94 -1.67 -13.29
CA VAL A 297 11.54 -1.78 -11.95
C VAL A 297 11.97 -0.40 -11.45
N ARG A 298 12.61 0.40 -12.32
CA ARG A 298 13.10 1.74 -11.95
C ARG A 298 11.97 2.73 -11.71
N VAL A 299 10.91 2.71 -12.52
CA VAL A 299 9.71 3.54 -12.29
C VAL A 299 9.01 3.15 -10.99
N ARG A 300 8.93 1.85 -10.67
CA ARG A 300 8.41 1.39 -9.37
C ARG A 300 9.28 1.87 -8.21
N ALA A 301 10.60 1.72 -8.30
CA ALA A 301 11.52 2.19 -7.27
C ALA A 301 11.41 3.70 -7.06
N PHE A 302 11.30 4.48 -8.13
CA PHE A 302 11.06 5.93 -8.06
C PHE A 302 9.70 6.26 -7.42
N SER A 303 8.65 5.56 -7.81
CA SER A 303 7.31 5.77 -7.24
C SER A 303 7.29 5.47 -5.74
N LEU A 304 7.88 4.36 -5.31
CA LEU A 304 7.91 3.94 -3.91
C LEU A 304 8.92 4.74 -3.07
N GLY A 305 10.09 5.03 -3.63
CA GLY A 305 11.19 5.68 -2.91
C GLY A 305 11.14 7.20 -2.92
N VAL A 306 10.45 7.82 -3.87
CA VAL A 306 10.40 9.28 -4.03
C VAL A 306 8.97 9.81 -4.03
N LEU A 307 8.11 9.35 -4.95
CA LEU A 307 6.78 9.94 -5.11
C LEU A 307 5.89 9.72 -3.88
N ILE A 308 5.90 8.53 -3.31
CA ILE A 308 5.09 8.22 -2.11
C ILE A 308 5.57 9.02 -0.90
N PRO A 309 6.87 9.05 -0.52
CA PRO A 309 7.35 9.87 0.57
C PRO A 309 7.10 11.38 0.36
N VAL A 310 7.36 11.89 -0.85
CA VAL A 310 7.11 13.31 -1.16
C VAL A 310 5.61 13.62 -1.06
N GLY A 311 4.74 12.79 -1.63
CA GLY A 311 3.30 12.95 -1.51
C GLY A 311 2.81 12.89 -0.06
N THR A 312 3.38 12.00 0.75
CA THR A 312 3.07 11.92 2.18
C THR A 312 3.51 13.18 2.93
N LEU A 313 4.73 13.67 2.70
CA LEU A 313 5.24 14.90 3.33
C LEU A 313 4.42 16.12 2.94
N LEU A 314 4.09 16.27 1.65
CA LEU A 314 3.25 17.37 1.17
C LEU A 314 1.85 17.32 1.80
N SER A 315 1.26 16.14 1.87
CA SER A 315 -0.06 15.94 2.48
C SER A 315 -0.05 16.23 3.98
N SER A 316 0.93 15.69 4.70
CA SER A 316 1.06 15.90 6.15
C SER A 316 1.34 17.37 6.47
N GLY A 317 2.20 18.03 5.69
CA GLY A 317 2.47 19.47 5.82
C GLY A 317 1.23 20.31 5.55
N ALA A 318 0.50 20.02 4.46
CA ALA A 318 -0.75 20.70 4.15
C ALA A 318 -1.81 20.50 5.24
N LEU A 319 -2.00 19.26 5.71
CA LEU A 319 -2.95 18.97 6.79
C LEU A 319 -2.55 19.66 8.10
N ALA A 320 -1.26 19.68 8.47
CA ALA A 320 -0.78 20.36 9.66
C ALA A 320 -1.04 21.89 9.61
N LEU A 321 -0.83 22.50 8.43
CA LEU A 321 -1.13 23.91 8.23
C LEU A 321 -2.64 24.19 8.29
N LEU A 322 -3.46 23.34 7.67
CA LEU A 322 -4.91 23.51 7.59
C LEU A 322 -5.63 23.16 8.89
N ALA A 323 -5.08 22.27 9.71
CA ALA A 323 -5.66 21.90 11.00
C ALA A 323 -5.81 23.11 11.95
N GLY A 324 -4.91 24.10 11.85
CA GLY A 324 -5.01 25.36 12.60
C GLY A 324 -6.17 26.27 12.17
N PHE A 325 -6.75 26.06 10.99
CA PHE A 325 -7.83 26.88 10.43
C PHE A 325 -9.23 26.21 10.48
N GLY A 326 -9.31 25.00 10.98
CA GLY A 326 -10.56 24.25 11.14
C GLY A 326 -10.90 23.27 10.00
N GLY A 327 -11.82 22.35 10.30
CA GLY A 327 -12.15 21.20 9.41
C GLY A 327 -12.74 21.59 8.05
N THR A 328 -13.40 22.74 7.93
CA THR A 328 -13.97 23.26 6.67
C THR A 328 -12.90 23.49 5.59
N LEU A 329 -11.75 24.06 5.96
CA LEU A 329 -10.67 24.30 5.00
C LEU A 329 -10.01 22.99 4.54
N ILE A 330 -9.94 21.99 5.40
CA ILE A 330 -9.47 20.64 5.02
C ILE A 330 -10.44 20.02 4.01
N GLY A 331 -11.75 20.22 4.20
CA GLY A 331 -12.77 19.80 3.25
C GLY A 331 -12.60 20.47 1.88
N VAL A 332 -12.47 21.78 1.85
CA VAL A 332 -12.24 22.54 0.61
C VAL A 332 -10.95 22.10 -0.09
N PHE A 333 -9.86 21.92 0.66
CA PHE A 333 -8.61 21.40 0.11
C PHE A 333 -8.79 20.00 -0.51
N GLY A 334 -9.55 19.12 0.16
CA GLY A 334 -9.89 17.80 -0.36
C GLY A 334 -10.66 17.87 -1.68
N VAL A 335 -11.64 18.75 -1.79
CA VAL A 335 -12.41 18.99 -3.04
C VAL A 335 -11.49 19.47 -4.17
N LEU A 336 -10.61 20.44 -3.90
CA LEU A 336 -9.67 20.96 -4.89
C LEU A 336 -8.71 19.86 -5.38
N VAL A 337 -8.17 19.03 -4.49
CA VAL A 337 -7.32 17.90 -4.84
C VAL A 337 -8.07 16.84 -5.63
N GLY A 338 -9.34 16.61 -5.32
CA GLY A 338 -10.19 15.66 -6.04
C GLY A 338 -10.57 16.12 -7.45
N ALA A 339 -10.54 17.42 -7.73
CA ALA A 339 -10.89 17.99 -9.03
C ALA A 339 -9.72 17.92 -10.06
N VAL A 340 -8.49 17.66 -9.64
CA VAL A 340 -7.28 17.50 -10.47
C VAL A 340 -7.07 16.04 -10.89
#